data_18314625d0ddfa23959f3363158979c3
#
_entry.id   18314625d0ddfa23959f3363158979c3
#
_cell.length_a   1.000
_cell.length_b   1.000
_cell.length_c   1.000
_cell.angle_alpha   90.00
_cell.angle_beta   90.00
_cell.angle_gamma   90.00
#
_symmetry.space_group_name_H-M   'P 1'
#
loop_
_entity.id
_entity.type
_entity.pdbx_description
1 polymer ?
#
loop_
_entity_poly.entity_id
_entity_poly.type
_entity_poly.pdbx_seq_one_letter_code
_entity_poly.pdbx_strand_id
1 'polypeptide(L)'
;MNLVQAVYLNNAVAPFDNQQVRQALCYAIDRQSIMDMIADGHGTALGSSIYPAFTKYFLPELVQKYPYDPAKAKELLAQAGYPNGFDMTISVPSNYQPHMDTAEVVAEQLRAVGVNVTIQPMDGACGMSRSIRAGTSRPRWWAWMPVP
;
A
#
# COMPACT_ATOMS: atom_id res chain seq x y z
N MET A 1 -19.48 -4.63 -8.12
CA MET A 1 -18.47 -3.66 -8.57
C MET A 1 -17.12 -4.17 -8.08
N ASN A 2 -16.18 -4.47 -8.98
CA ASN A 2 -14.89 -5.01 -8.55
C ASN A 2 -13.92 -3.84 -8.37
N LEU A 3 -13.71 -3.45 -7.11
CA LEU A 3 -12.76 -2.42 -6.73
C LEU A 3 -11.52 -3.09 -6.11
N VAL A 4 -10.34 -2.76 -6.60
CA VAL A 4 -9.08 -3.14 -5.94
C VAL A 4 -8.57 -1.95 -5.15
N GLN A 5 -8.30 -2.19 -3.87
CA GLN A 5 -7.57 -1.25 -3.04
C GLN A 5 -6.11 -1.70 -2.97
N ALA A 6 -5.20 -0.81 -3.28
CA ALA A 6 -3.77 -1.07 -3.26
C ALA A 6 -2.98 0.18 -2.84
N VAL A 7 -1.89 -0.03 -2.13
CA VAL A 7 -0.91 1.00 -1.85
C VAL A 7 0.21 0.90 -2.89
N TYR A 8 0.42 1.97 -3.64
CA TYR A 8 1.46 2.03 -4.66
C TYR A 8 2.68 2.75 -4.09
N LEU A 9 3.83 2.06 -4.09
CA LEU A 9 5.09 2.61 -3.61
C LEU A 9 5.92 3.16 -4.78
N ASN A 10 6.50 4.34 -4.58
CA ASN A 10 7.41 4.93 -5.57
C ASN A 10 8.82 4.35 -5.41
N ASN A 11 9.14 3.32 -6.17
CA ASN A 11 10.42 2.60 -6.08
C ASN A 11 11.63 3.42 -6.56
N ALA A 12 11.43 4.61 -7.09
CA ALA A 12 12.53 5.48 -7.53
C ALA A 12 13.03 6.41 -6.42
N VAL A 13 12.43 6.35 -5.23
CA VAL A 13 12.73 7.25 -4.11
C VAL A 13 12.98 6.43 -2.85
N ALA A 14 14.07 6.76 -2.14
CA ALA A 14 14.32 6.19 -0.82
C ALA A 14 13.17 6.54 0.15
N PRO A 15 12.80 5.62 1.05
CA PRO A 15 13.41 4.33 1.31
C PRO A 15 12.82 3.20 0.45
N PHE A 16 11.90 3.48 -0.48
CA PHE A 16 11.15 2.46 -1.24
C PHE A 16 11.93 1.85 -2.40
N ASP A 17 13.10 2.37 -2.75
CA ASP A 17 14.09 1.77 -3.64
C ASP A 17 14.65 0.46 -3.06
N ASN A 18 14.73 0.36 -1.71
CA ASN A 18 15.17 -0.85 -1.03
C ASN A 18 14.07 -1.93 -1.01
N GLN A 19 14.40 -3.12 -1.54
CA GLN A 19 13.47 -4.26 -1.56
C GLN A 19 13.05 -4.72 -0.17
N GLN A 20 13.97 -4.70 0.81
CA GLN A 20 13.68 -5.14 2.19
C GLN A 20 12.64 -4.23 2.85
N VAL A 21 12.70 -2.93 2.60
CA VAL A 21 11.69 -1.98 3.09
C VAL A 21 10.32 -2.31 2.52
N ARG A 22 10.21 -2.56 1.21
CA ARG A 22 8.93 -2.91 0.60
C ARG A 22 8.38 -4.24 1.13
N GLN A 23 9.24 -5.22 1.37
CA GLN A 23 8.84 -6.49 1.99
C GLN A 23 8.38 -6.28 3.43
N ALA A 24 9.07 -5.46 4.21
CA ALA A 24 8.68 -5.12 5.58
C ALA A 24 7.28 -4.50 5.63
N LEU A 25 6.98 -3.58 4.74
CA LEU A 25 5.62 -2.98 4.64
C LEU A 25 4.56 -4.04 4.30
N CYS A 26 4.89 -5.04 3.47
CA CYS A 26 3.97 -6.13 3.18
C CYS A 26 3.68 -7.02 4.40
N TYR A 27 4.66 -7.25 5.27
CA TYR A 27 4.48 -7.99 6.53
C TYR A 27 3.78 -7.16 7.61
N ALA A 28 3.90 -5.84 7.56
CA ALA A 28 3.30 -4.92 8.54
C ALA A 28 1.79 -4.71 8.35
N ILE A 29 1.25 -5.03 7.18
CA ILE A 29 -0.16 -4.77 6.83
C ILE A 29 -0.99 -6.04 7.00
N ASP A 30 -1.95 -5.99 7.93
CA ASP A 30 -2.99 -7.00 8.09
C ASP A 30 -4.16 -6.74 7.14
N ARG A 31 -4.14 -7.45 6.02
CA ARG A 31 -5.17 -7.32 4.98
C ARG A 31 -6.54 -7.81 5.43
N GLN A 32 -6.57 -8.81 6.34
CA GLN A 32 -7.84 -9.36 6.83
C GLN A 32 -8.55 -8.33 7.71
N SER A 33 -7.86 -7.74 8.66
CA SER A 33 -8.43 -6.67 9.50
C SER A 33 -8.96 -5.50 8.68
N ILE A 34 -8.27 -5.13 7.59
CA ILE A 34 -8.74 -4.07 6.68
C ILE A 34 -10.05 -4.49 6.00
N MET A 35 -10.15 -5.72 5.49
CA MET A 35 -11.36 -6.21 4.85
C MET A 35 -12.52 -6.26 5.83
N ASP A 36 -12.28 -6.71 7.05
CA ASP A 36 -13.31 -6.82 8.09
C ASP A 36 -13.84 -5.45 8.49
N MET A 37 -12.96 -4.44 8.63
CA MET A 37 -13.37 -3.09 9.04
C MET A 37 -14.00 -2.25 7.92
N ILE A 38 -13.54 -2.40 6.68
CA ILE A 38 -13.92 -1.52 5.57
C ILE A 38 -15.02 -2.13 4.69
N ALA A 39 -15.07 -3.45 4.63
CA ALA A 39 -15.97 -4.19 3.73
C ALA A 39 -16.83 -5.23 4.44
N ASP A 40 -17.00 -5.11 5.77
CA ASP A 40 -17.78 -6.07 6.58
C ASP A 40 -17.40 -7.53 6.33
N GLY A 41 -16.12 -7.80 6.10
CA GLY A 41 -15.62 -9.12 5.74
C GLY A 41 -15.88 -9.54 4.29
N HIS A 42 -16.52 -8.70 3.49
CA HIS A 42 -16.81 -8.97 2.08
C HIS A 42 -15.65 -8.54 1.20
N GLY A 43 -14.78 -9.48 0.85
CA GLY A 43 -13.63 -9.21 0.02
C GLY A 43 -12.75 -10.42 -0.20
N THR A 44 -11.72 -10.25 -0.99
CA THR A 44 -10.69 -11.27 -1.20
C THR A 44 -9.32 -10.62 -1.16
N ALA A 45 -8.46 -11.11 -0.28
CA ALA A 45 -7.08 -10.66 -0.25
C ALA A 45 -6.37 -11.03 -1.55
N LEU A 46 -5.70 -10.06 -2.16
CA LEU A 46 -4.94 -10.25 -3.39
C LEU A 46 -3.45 -10.28 -3.08
N GLY A 47 -2.73 -11.25 -3.64
CA GLY A 47 -1.28 -11.31 -3.59
C GLY A 47 -0.60 -10.55 -4.74
N SER A 48 -1.38 -10.13 -5.73
CA SER A 48 -0.94 -9.38 -6.90
C SER A 48 -2.07 -8.50 -7.41
N SER A 49 -1.82 -7.70 -8.45
CA SER A 49 -2.86 -6.91 -9.14
C SER A 49 -3.79 -7.75 -10.03
N ILE A 50 -3.61 -9.06 -10.07
CA ILE A 50 -4.40 -9.97 -10.89
C ILE A 50 -5.60 -10.47 -10.09
N TYR A 51 -6.81 -10.31 -10.64
CA TYR A 51 -8.04 -10.80 -10.03
C TYR A 51 -8.16 -12.33 -10.11
N PRO A 52 -8.79 -12.97 -9.12
CA PRO A 52 -9.04 -14.43 -9.14
C PRO A 52 -9.83 -14.92 -10.36
N ALA A 53 -10.64 -14.05 -10.96
CA ALA A 53 -11.38 -14.38 -12.19
C ALA A 53 -10.46 -14.66 -13.40
N PHE A 54 -9.24 -14.17 -13.38
CA PHE A 54 -8.23 -14.46 -14.41
C PHE A 54 -7.42 -15.70 -14.02
N THR A 55 -8.08 -16.84 -13.95
CA THR A 55 -7.53 -18.11 -13.42
C THR A 55 -6.19 -18.53 -14.06
N LYS A 56 -5.96 -18.17 -15.33
CA LYS A 56 -4.71 -18.48 -16.05
C LYS A 56 -3.49 -17.72 -15.48
N TYR A 57 -3.70 -16.55 -14.90
CA TYR A 57 -2.64 -15.65 -14.44
C TYR A 57 -2.66 -15.42 -12.93
N PHE A 58 -3.74 -15.84 -12.27
CA PHE A 58 -3.85 -15.71 -10.83
C PHE A 58 -3.07 -16.81 -10.11
N LEU A 59 -2.16 -16.41 -9.24
CA LEU A 59 -1.35 -17.32 -8.43
C LEU A 59 -1.81 -17.22 -6.97
N PRO A 60 -2.60 -18.17 -6.47
CA PRO A 60 -3.12 -18.14 -5.10
C PRO A 60 -2.04 -18.18 -4.03
N GLU A 61 -0.90 -18.79 -4.31
CA GLU A 61 0.27 -18.83 -3.42
C GLU A 61 0.85 -17.44 -3.08
N LEU A 62 0.66 -16.44 -3.97
CA LEU A 62 1.10 -15.07 -3.72
C LEU A 62 0.30 -14.37 -2.63
N VAL A 63 -0.92 -14.81 -2.36
CA VAL A 63 -1.78 -14.23 -1.33
C VAL A 63 -1.14 -14.40 0.05
N GLN A 64 -0.51 -15.56 0.29
CA GLN A 64 0.11 -15.91 1.57
C GLN A 64 1.63 -15.73 1.59
N LYS A 65 2.22 -15.18 0.53
CA LYS A 65 3.66 -14.98 0.44
C LYS A 65 4.21 -14.07 1.53
N TYR A 66 3.43 -13.09 1.95
CA TYR A 66 3.74 -12.13 3.02
C TYR A 66 2.61 -12.14 4.05
N PRO A 67 2.58 -13.11 4.99
CA PRO A 67 1.59 -13.13 6.06
C PRO A 67 1.84 -11.94 7.01
N TYR A 68 0.81 -11.53 7.73
CA TYR A 68 0.93 -10.48 8.71
C TYR A 68 1.90 -10.90 9.84
N ASP A 69 3.01 -10.20 9.95
CA ASP A 69 4.05 -10.42 10.95
C ASP A 69 4.80 -9.11 11.26
N PRO A 70 4.31 -8.33 12.24
CA PRO A 70 4.93 -7.05 12.59
C PRO A 70 6.32 -7.20 13.20
N ALA A 71 6.65 -8.34 13.82
CA ALA A 71 7.98 -8.59 14.35
C ALA A 71 9.01 -8.72 13.23
N LYS A 72 8.68 -9.51 12.22
CA LYS A 72 9.49 -9.65 11.02
C LYS A 72 9.60 -8.36 10.22
N ALA A 73 8.52 -7.57 10.19
CA ALA A 73 8.55 -6.25 9.57
C ALA A 73 9.59 -5.33 10.22
N LYS A 74 9.63 -5.27 11.57
CA LYS A 74 10.62 -4.49 12.32
C LYS A 74 12.05 -4.99 12.07
N GLU A 75 12.25 -6.30 12.03
CA GLU A 75 13.55 -6.90 11.74
C GLU A 75 14.06 -6.47 10.35
N LEU A 76 13.21 -6.59 9.32
CA LEU A 76 13.55 -6.20 7.95
C LEU A 76 13.83 -4.69 7.83
N LEU A 77 13.08 -3.85 8.56
CA LEU A 77 13.35 -2.40 8.60
C LEU A 77 14.71 -2.11 9.25
N ALA A 78 15.04 -2.79 10.34
CA ALA A 78 16.35 -2.64 10.98
C ALA A 78 17.50 -3.07 10.06
N GLN A 79 17.36 -4.21 9.38
CA GLN A 79 18.32 -4.69 8.39
C GLN A 79 18.48 -3.74 7.20
N ALA A 80 17.40 -3.07 6.82
CA ALA A 80 17.41 -2.07 5.75
C ALA A 80 18.02 -0.71 6.15
N GLY A 81 18.43 -0.54 7.42
CA GLY A 81 19.01 0.69 7.94
C GLY A 81 18.01 1.65 8.59
N TYR A 82 16.78 1.19 8.85
CA TYR A 82 15.70 1.96 9.48
C TYR A 82 15.21 1.34 10.80
N PRO A 83 16.09 1.14 11.81
CA PRO A 83 15.71 0.49 13.06
C PRO A 83 14.65 1.28 13.86
N ASN A 84 14.59 2.59 13.65
CA ASN A 84 13.61 3.48 14.30
C ASN A 84 12.43 3.82 13.36
N GLY A 85 12.33 3.14 12.20
CA GLY A 85 11.36 3.45 11.18
C GLY A 85 11.73 4.68 10.35
N PHE A 86 10.73 5.25 9.67
CA PHE A 86 10.88 6.44 8.83
C PHE A 86 9.53 7.14 8.65
N ASP A 87 9.58 8.37 8.12
CA ASP A 87 8.38 9.13 7.80
C ASP A 87 7.99 8.93 6.33
N MET A 88 6.69 8.70 6.09
CA MET A 88 6.14 8.62 4.74
C MET A 88 4.81 9.34 4.62
N THR A 89 4.46 9.73 3.41
CA THR A 89 3.17 10.33 3.10
C THR A 89 2.38 9.44 2.17
N ILE A 90 1.12 9.17 2.51
CA ILE A 90 0.17 8.49 1.64
C ILE A 90 -0.81 9.51 1.10
N SER A 91 -0.82 9.71 -0.22
CA SER A 91 -1.81 10.55 -0.89
C SER A 91 -3.05 9.74 -1.23
N VAL A 92 -4.22 10.20 -0.82
CA VAL A 92 -5.50 9.49 -0.95
C VAL A 92 -6.55 10.38 -1.59
N PRO A 93 -7.34 9.89 -2.56
CA PRO A 93 -8.45 10.65 -3.10
C PRO A 93 -9.53 10.86 -2.04
N SER A 94 -9.85 12.13 -1.73
CA SER A 94 -10.78 12.51 -0.66
C SER A 94 -12.25 12.24 -0.98
N ASN A 95 -12.58 12.04 -2.25
CA ASN A 95 -13.95 11.77 -2.71
C ASN A 95 -14.39 10.30 -2.58
N TYR A 96 -13.50 9.42 -2.10
CA TYR A 96 -13.78 7.99 -1.89
C TYR A 96 -13.53 7.61 -0.43
N GLN A 97 -14.59 7.61 0.38
CA GLN A 97 -14.49 7.32 1.82
C GLN A 97 -13.79 5.97 2.11
N PRO A 98 -14.07 4.86 1.41
CA PRO A 98 -13.39 3.59 1.68
C PRO A 98 -11.86 3.64 1.50
N HIS A 99 -11.36 4.55 0.65
CA HIS A 99 -9.91 4.74 0.51
C HIS A 99 -9.32 5.52 1.68
N MET A 100 -10.07 6.50 2.21
CA MET A 100 -9.66 7.25 3.38
C MET A 100 -9.59 6.34 4.61
N ASP A 101 -10.65 5.57 4.85
CA ASP A 101 -10.74 4.63 5.97
C ASP A 101 -9.63 3.57 5.89
N THR A 102 -9.37 3.02 4.68
CA THR A 102 -8.26 2.09 4.47
C THR A 102 -6.91 2.73 4.77
N ALA A 103 -6.70 3.97 4.37
CA ALA A 103 -5.43 4.66 4.62
C ALA A 103 -5.21 4.91 6.11
N GLU A 104 -6.25 5.20 6.88
CA GLU A 104 -6.19 5.37 8.33
C GLU A 104 -5.77 4.06 9.03
N VAL A 105 -6.41 2.94 8.66
CA VAL A 105 -6.07 1.62 9.22
C VAL A 105 -4.63 1.23 8.85
N VAL A 106 -4.24 1.42 7.59
CA VAL A 106 -2.86 1.15 7.14
C VAL A 106 -1.86 2.02 7.88
N ALA A 107 -2.16 3.31 8.09
CA ALA A 107 -1.29 4.22 8.82
C ALA A 107 -1.08 3.77 10.27
N GLU A 108 -2.13 3.29 10.93
CA GLU A 108 -2.04 2.79 12.29
C GLU A 108 -1.19 1.51 12.38
N GLN A 109 -1.41 0.56 11.47
CA GLN A 109 -0.63 -0.67 11.40
C GLN A 109 0.86 -0.39 11.12
N LEU A 110 1.16 0.53 10.22
CA LEU A 110 2.54 0.93 9.90
C LEU A 110 3.20 1.66 11.08
N ARG A 111 2.44 2.47 11.81
CA ARG A 111 2.93 3.16 13.02
C ARG A 111 3.35 2.15 14.09
N ALA A 112 2.66 1.01 14.21
CA ALA A 112 3.02 -0.06 15.15
C ALA A 112 4.41 -0.68 14.86
N VAL A 113 4.92 -0.56 13.66
CA VAL A 113 6.27 -1.01 13.28
C VAL A 113 7.30 0.12 13.19
N GLY A 114 6.92 1.34 13.57
CA GLY A 114 7.81 2.52 13.62
C GLY A 114 7.74 3.41 12.39
N VAL A 115 6.89 3.11 11.40
CA VAL A 115 6.74 3.95 10.22
C VAL A 115 5.67 5.01 10.48
N ASN A 116 6.05 6.27 10.51
CA ASN A 116 5.12 7.39 10.67
C ASN A 116 4.46 7.73 9.33
N VAL A 117 3.15 7.60 9.27
CA VAL A 117 2.39 7.86 8.05
C VAL A 117 1.61 9.17 8.19
N THR A 118 1.83 10.09 7.27
CA THR A 118 1.01 11.28 7.08
C THR A 118 0.04 11.03 5.94
N ILE A 119 -1.26 11.11 6.22
CA ILE A 119 -2.30 10.99 5.19
C ILE A 119 -2.52 12.36 4.57
N GLN A 120 -2.37 12.45 3.25
CA GLN A 120 -2.62 13.66 2.47
C GLN A 120 -3.86 13.46 1.60
N PRO A 121 -5.01 14.01 1.98
CA PRO A 121 -6.18 13.99 1.12
C PRO A 121 -5.93 14.79 -0.16
N MET A 122 -6.34 14.26 -1.30
CA MET A 122 -6.23 14.91 -2.60
C MET A 122 -7.60 15.00 -3.26
N ASP A 123 -7.86 16.12 -3.94
CA ASP A 123 -9.09 16.27 -4.70
C ASP A 123 -9.15 15.26 -5.85
N GLY A 124 -10.30 14.59 -6.00
CA GLY A 124 -10.46 13.45 -6.91
C GLY A 124 -10.24 13.78 -8.40
N ALA A 125 -10.41 15.04 -8.80
CA ALA A 125 -10.10 15.47 -10.16
C ALA A 125 -8.58 15.46 -10.47
N CYS A 126 -7.73 15.66 -9.45
CA CYS A 126 -6.28 15.53 -9.53
C CYS A 126 -5.77 14.12 -9.23
N GLY A 127 -6.56 13.31 -8.52
CA GLY A 127 -6.16 12.00 -7.99
C GLY A 127 -5.96 10.92 -9.06
N MET A 128 -6.66 11.00 -10.19
CA MET A 128 -6.47 10.05 -11.30
C MET A 128 -5.18 10.29 -12.08
N SER A 129 -4.60 11.48 -12.01
CA SER A 129 -3.33 11.79 -12.68
C SER A 129 -2.11 11.77 -11.75
N ARG A 130 -2.31 11.73 -10.44
CA ARG A 130 -1.23 11.64 -9.44
C ARG A 130 -1.44 10.39 -8.61
N SER A 131 -1.03 9.25 -9.17
CA SER A 131 -0.89 8.01 -8.39
C SER A 131 -0.27 8.30 -7.03
N ILE A 132 -0.85 7.69 -6.01
CA ILE A 132 -0.38 7.62 -4.64
C ILE A 132 1.14 7.58 -4.61
N ARG A 133 1.77 8.69 -4.26
CA ARG A 133 3.21 8.79 -4.12
C ARG A 133 3.54 8.84 -2.64
N ALA A 134 4.04 7.74 -2.12
CA ALA A 134 4.80 7.78 -0.90
C ALA A 134 6.21 8.30 -1.25
N GLY A 135 6.60 9.44 -0.67
CA GLY A 135 7.95 10.00 -0.85
C GLY A 135 7.97 11.47 -1.25
N THR A 136 8.80 12.23 -0.56
CA THR A 136 8.98 13.68 -0.60
C THR A 136 9.25 14.27 -1.99
N SER A 137 8.57 15.41 -2.24
CA SER A 137 8.88 16.54 -3.15
C SER A 137 9.60 16.28 -4.47
N ARG A 138 8.86 16.27 -5.55
CA ARG A 138 8.89 16.90 -6.89
C ARG A 138 8.17 16.07 -7.94
N PRO A 139 7.30 16.64 -8.77
CA PRO A 139 6.54 15.92 -9.77
C PRO A 139 7.40 15.65 -11.01
N ARG A 140 7.59 14.39 -11.37
CA ARG A 140 7.93 14.01 -12.74
C ARG A 140 6.74 13.28 -13.34
N TRP A 141 6.22 13.84 -14.41
CA TRP A 141 5.11 13.38 -15.21
C TRP A 141 5.43 12.05 -15.89
N TRP A 142 4.60 11.04 -15.65
CA TRP A 142 4.44 9.93 -16.59
C TRP A 142 2.96 9.82 -16.91
N ALA A 143 2.64 10.18 -18.15
CA ALA A 143 1.31 9.99 -18.71
C ALA A 143 1.08 8.50 -18.94
N TRP A 144 -0.05 7.99 -18.43
CA TRP A 144 -0.61 6.73 -18.87
C TRP A 144 -1.38 7.02 -20.17
N MET A 145 -0.88 6.50 -21.30
CA MET A 145 -1.67 6.42 -22.54
C MET A 145 -2.51 5.14 -22.50
N PRO A 146 -3.82 5.22 -22.79
CA PRO A 146 -4.59 4.02 -23.05
C PRO A 146 -4.06 3.39 -24.35
N VAL A 147 -3.73 2.11 -24.30
CA VAL A 147 -3.48 1.31 -25.49
C VAL A 147 -4.84 0.94 -26.07
N PRO A 148 -5.05 1.06 -27.39
CA PRO A 148 -6.31 0.78 -28.09
C PRO A 148 -6.74 -0.68 -28.01
#